data_08d9442f5651b924258dd3a5855e1e64
#
_entry.id   08d9442f5651b924258dd3a5855e1e64
#
_cell.length_a   1.000
_cell.length_b   1.000
_cell.length_c   1.000
_cell.angle_alpha   90.00
_cell.angle_beta   90.00
_cell.angle_gamma   90.00
#
_symmetry.space_group_name_H-M   'P 1'
#
loop_
_entity.id
_entity.type
_entity.pdbx_description
1 polymer ?
#
loop_
_entity_poly.entity_id
_entity_poly.type
_entity_poly.pdbx_seq_one_letter_code
_entity_poly.pdbx_strand_id
1 'polypeptide(L)'
;AIGIVFQDTTLDKDLTAYENLIFHAYLYNVPKDEMQDRVENSLKFVDLYERRDDLVKKFSGGMKRRLEVARGLIHKPRVLFLDEPTLGLDPQSRTNLWEFITKLPGKHNVTVFMTTHYMEEAEVCDRIAIIDKGKIIAMGSPEELKRTIGGDVVYMRTTDNVNVKEEIERLLKLSVTEKDGELYMTCDMGDTCIPEMMRKIGEKVISVRLQRPTLNDVFLKLTGKAIREEEASPEEGVKEYVRAHRRRTEK
;
A
#
# COMPACT_ATOMS: atom_id res chain seq x y z
N ALA A 1 -1.61 23.83 7.85
CA ALA A 1 -2.95 23.30 7.57
C ALA A 1 -2.85 21.81 7.28
N ILE A 2 -3.86 21.03 7.63
CA ILE A 2 -3.96 19.58 7.49
C ILE A 2 -5.21 19.29 6.67
N GLY A 3 -5.11 18.39 5.68
CA GLY A 3 -6.24 17.79 4.99
C GLY A 3 -6.50 16.38 5.50
N ILE A 4 -7.75 15.93 5.51
CA ILE A 4 -8.14 14.58 5.94
C ILE A 4 -9.15 14.01 4.97
N VAL A 5 -8.93 12.77 4.55
CA VAL A 5 -9.87 11.94 3.80
C VAL A 5 -10.16 10.72 4.66
N PHE A 6 -11.38 10.62 5.14
CA PHE A 6 -11.82 9.53 6.02
C PHE A 6 -12.11 8.25 5.21
N GLN A 7 -12.18 7.12 5.89
CA GLN A 7 -12.53 5.83 5.31
C GLN A 7 -13.92 5.90 4.64
N ASP A 8 -14.93 6.37 5.37
CA ASP A 8 -16.26 6.59 4.84
C ASP A 8 -16.39 7.90 4.06
N THR A 9 -17.23 7.90 3.03
CA THR A 9 -17.47 9.09 2.23
C THR A 9 -18.25 10.16 3.02
N THR A 10 -17.71 11.37 3.03
CA THR A 10 -18.29 12.52 3.73
C THR A 10 -18.77 13.63 2.76
N LEU A 11 -18.92 13.26 1.47
CA LEU A 11 -19.48 14.15 0.45
C LEU A 11 -21.00 14.27 0.60
N ASP A 12 -21.53 15.46 0.35
CA ASP A 12 -22.97 15.64 0.20
C ASP A 12 -23.42 15.08 -1.15
N LYS A 13 -24.31 14.10 -1.11
CA LYS A 13 -24.79 13.37 -2.29
C LYS A 13 -25.78 14.18 -3.12
N ASP A 14 -26.43 15.17 -2.53
CA ASP A 14 -27.42 16.03 -3.17
C ASP A 14 -26.84 17.32 -3.74
N LEU A 15 -25.55 17.55 -3.51
CA LEU A 15 -24.78 18.59 -4.15
C LEU A 15 -24.02 18.04 -5.38
N THR A 16 -23.67 18.92 -6.30
CA THR A 16 -22.76 18.63 -7.41
C THR A 16 -21.33 18.50 -6.93
N ALA A 17 -20.43 18.01 -7.78
CA ALA A 17 -19.00 17.94 -7.45
C ALA A 17 -18.42 19.34 -7.19
N TYR A 18 -18.81 20.32 -8.02
CA TYR A 18 -18.40 21.72 -7.85
C TYR A 18 -18.90 22.32 -6.55
N GLU A 19 -20.18 22.15 -6.23
CA GLU A 19 -20.80 22.68 -4.99
C GLU A 19 -20.16 22.07 -3.73
N ASN A 20 -19.84 20.76 -3.74
CA ASN A 20 -19.10 20.13 -2.65
C ASN A 20 -17.75 20.82 -2.39
N LEU A 21 -16.99 21.11 -3.45
CA LEU A 21 -15.68 21.75 -3.30
C LEU A 21 -15.81 23.23 -2.91
N ILE A 22 -16.74 23.97 -3.49
CA ILE A 22 -17.00 25.38 -3.13
C ILE A 22 -17.40 25.50 -1.67
N PHE A 23 -18.31 24.64 -1.19
CA PHE A 23 -18.73 24.62 0.21
C PHE A 23 -17.53 24.44 1.16
N HIS A 24 -16.67 23.47 0.85
CA HIS A 24 -15.45 23.25 1.64
C HIS A 24 -14.44 24.40 1.53
N ALA A 25 -14.31 25.03 0.35
CA ALA A 25 -13.47 26.21 0.18
C ALA A 25 -13.92 27.36 1.09
N TYR A 26 -15.23 27.58 1.24
CA TYR A 26 -15.77 28.54 2.20
C TYR A 26 -15.46 28.17 3.65
N LEU A 27 -15.65 26.90 4.03
CA LEU A 27 -15.36 26.42 5.40
C LEU A 27 -13.90 26.63 5.81
N TYR A 28 -12.98 26.45 4.86
CA TYR A 28 -11.54 26.63 5.09
C TYR A 28 -11.05 28.06 4.85
N ASN A 29 -11.94 29.03 4.67
CA ASN A 29 -11.62 30.43 4.42
C ASN A 29 -10.65 30.63 3.24
N VAL A 30 -10.85 29.90 2.16
CA VAL A 30 -10.11 30.12 0.91
C VAL A 30 -10.45 31.54 0.40
N PRO A 31 -9.44 32.36 0.00
CA PRO A 31 -9.70 33.70 -0.55
C PRO A 31 -10.68 33.65 -1.72
N LYS A 32 -11.62 34.56 -1.74
CA LYS A 32 -12.73 34.57 -2.74
C LYS A 32 -12.23 34.70 -4.17
N ASP A 33 -11.17 35.45 -4.36
CA ASP A 33 -10.49 35.66 -5.64
C ASP A 33 -9.77 34.43 -6.16
N GLU A 34 -9.33 33.52 -5.27
CA GLU A 34 -8.67 32.27 -5.66
C GLU A 34 -9.63 31.07 -5.70
N MET A 35 -10.83 31.19 -5.16
CA MET A 35 -11.71 30.07 -4.85
C MET A 35 -12.14 29.30 -6.10
N GLN A 36 -12.58 30.01 -7.14
CA GLN A 36 -13.01 29.39 -8.38
C GLN A 36 -11.86 28.63 -9.04
N ASP A 37 -10.71 29.28 -9.18
CA ASP A 37 -9.52 28.67 -9.80
C ASP A 37 -9.05 27.43 -9.04
N ARG A 38 -9.07 27.47 -7.71
CA ARG A 38 -8.69 26.32 -6.88
C ARG A 38 -9.64 25.15 -7.06
N VAL A 39 -10.94 25.39 -7.09
CA VAL A 39 -11.97 24.36 -7.29
C VAL A 39 -11.81 23.73 -8.68
N GLU A 40 -11.72 24.55 -9.73
CA GLU A 40 -11.55 24.05 -11.09
C GLU A 40 -10.25 23.25 -11.27
N ASN A 41 -9.13 23.76 -10.75
CA ASN A 41 -7.84 23.07 -10.82
C ASN A 41 -7.85 21.75 -10.03
N SER A 42 -8.54 21.71 -8.88
CA SER A 42 -8.70 20.48 -8.10
C SER A 42 -9.54 19.45 -8.85
N LEU A 43 -10.62 19.86 -9.50
CA LEU A 43 -11.45 18.97 -10.34
C LEU A 43 -10.70 18.45 -11.57
N LYS A 44 -9.91 19.32 -12.23
CA LYS A 44 -9.04 18.93 -13.35
C LYS A 44 -7.96 17.94 -12.90
N PHE A 45 -7.38 18.15 -11.72
CA PHE A 45 -6.35 17.27 -11.17
C PHE A 45 -6.84 15.82 -10.97
N VAL A 46 -8.10 15.65 -10.57
CA VAL A 46 -8.71 14.33 -10.32
C VAL A 46 -9.58 13.82 -11.46
N ASP A 47 -9.50 14.42 -12.65
CA ASP A 47 -10.28 14.08 -13.86
C ASP A 47 -11.80 14.06 -13.63
N LEU A 48 -12.30 15.06 -12.93
CA LEU A 48 -13.74 15.24 -12.67
C LEU A 48 -14.30 16.58 -13.18
N TYR A 49 -13.50 17.37 -13.89
CA TYR A 49 -13.91 18.70 -14.35
C TYR A 49 -15.12 18.65 -15.29
N GLU A 50 -15.16 17.70 -16.23
CA GLU A 50 -16.27 17.53 -17.17
C GLU A 50 -17.57 17.03 -16.50
N ARG A 51 -17.46 16.54 -15.27
CA ARG A 51 -18.56 16.05 -14.46
C ARG A 51 -18.86 16.96 -13.27
N ARG A 52 -18.34 18.20 -13.27
CA ARG A 52 -18.42 19.13 -12.13
C ARG A 52 -19.85 19.50 -11.75
N ASP A 53 -20.75 19.53 -12.73
CA ASP A 53 -22.16 19.92 -12.56
C ASP A 53 -23.08 18.71 -12.27
N ASP A 54 -22.52 17.48 -12.23
CA ASP A 54 -23.26 16.28 -11.89
C ASP A 54 -23.40 16.12 -10.38
N LEU A 55 -24.58 15.69 -9.94
CA LEU A 55 -24.83 15.35 -8.53
C LEU A 55 -23.96 14.17 -8.08
N VAL A 56 -23.36 14.27 -6.91
CA VAL A 56 -22.45 13.24 -6.36
C VAL A 56 -23.13 11.89 -6.15
N LYS A 57 -24.44 11.83 -5.96
CA LYS A 57 -25.20 10.56 -5.91
C LYS A 57 -25.08 9.71 -7.20
N LYS A 58 -24.76 10.32 -8.34
CA LYS A 58 -24.55 9.63 -9.62
C LYS A 58 -23.13 9.13 -9.81
N PHE A 59 -22.20 9.45 -8.89
CA PHE A 59 -20.80 9.09 -8.99
C PHE A 59 -20.55 7.63 -8.55
N SER A 60 -19.64 6.95 -9.25
CA SER A 60 -19.09 5.68 -8.80
C SER A 60 -18.30 5.85 -7.47
N GLY A 61 -17.99 4.76 -6.79
CA GLY A 61 -17.14 4.78 -5.59
C GLY A 61 -15.79 5.46 -5.85
N GLY A 62 -15.12 5.07 -6.94
CA GLY A 62 -13.85 5.67 -7.34
C GLY A 62 -13.94 7.16 -7.67
N MET A 63 -15.02 7.61 -8.32
CA MET A 63 -15.24 9.05 -8.56
C MET A 63 -15.46 9.84 -7.26
N LYS A 64 -16.22 9.28 -6.34
CA LYS A 64 -16.43 9.88 -5.00
C LYS A 64 -15.11 10.01 -4.27
N ARG A 65 -14.29 8.94 -4.27
CA ARG A 65 -12.99 8.94 -3.59
C ARG A 65 -12.03 9.97 -4.17
N ARG A 66 -11.97 10.09 -5.49
CA ARG A 66 -11.18 11.15 -6.16
C ARG A 66 -11.65 12.55 -5.77
N LEU A 67 -12.97 12.78 -5.70
CA LEU A 67 -13.52 14.05 -5.26
C LEU A 67 -13.18 14.38 -3.80
N GLU A 68 -13.13 13.38 -2.90
CA GLU A 68 -12.69 13.57 -1.51
C GLU A 68 -11.22 13.97 -1.41
N VAL A 69 -10.36 13.39 -2.23
CA VAL A 69 -8.95 13.81 -2.31
C VAL A 69 -8.86 15.26 -2.79
N ALA A 70 -9.59 15.63 -3.86
CA ALA A 70 -9.64 17.01 -4.35
C ALA A 70 -10.12 17.98 -3.25
N ARG A 71 -11.14 17.59 -2.50
CA ARG A 71 -11.66 18.37 -1.35
C ARG A 71 -10.61 18.54 -0.25
N GLY A 72 -9.88 17.47 0.07
CA GLY A 72 -8.81 17.52 1.07
C GLY A 72 -7.64 18.44 0.70
N LEU A 73 -7.50 18.77 -0.59
CA LEU A 73 -6.44 19.63 -1.12
C LEU A 73 -6.84 21.10 -1.30
N ILE A 74 -8.13 21.43 -1.27
CA ILE A 74 -8.66 22.74 -1.67
C ILE A 74 -8.04 23.93 -0.92
N HIS A 75 -7.67 23.73 0.35
CA HIS A 75 -7.06 24.73 1.22
C HIS A 75 -5.53 24.66 1.27
N LYS A 76 -4.89 23.93 0.31
CA LYS A 76 -3.44 23.76 0.18
C LYS A 76 -2.79 23.28 1.51
N PRO A 77 -3.16 22.11 2.04
CA PRO A 77 -2.58 21.59 3.27
C PRO A 77 -1.10 21.24 3.07
N ARG A 78 -0.32 21.25 4.16
CA ARG A 78 1.06 20.73 4.16
C ARG A 78 1.11 19.22 4.36
N VAL A 79 0.10 18.66 5.01
CA VAL A 79 -0.04 17.22 5.27
C VAL A 79 -1.45 16.79 4.90
N LEU A 80 -1.58 15.72 4.13
CA LEU A 80 -2.83 15.07 3.79
C LEU A 80 -2.87 13.68 4.43
N PHE A 81 -3.85 13.47 5.32
CA PHE A 81 -4.14 12.16 5.89
C PHE A 81 -5.17 11.43 5.04
N LEU A 82 -4.89 10.20 4.67
CA LEU A 82 -5.76 9.31 3.92
C LEU A 82 -6.00 8.04 4.74
N ASP A 83 -7.23 7.85 5.20
CA ASP A 83 -7.58 6.66 5.95
C ASP A 83 -8.15 5.59 5.00
N GLU A 84 -7.40 4.53 4.80
CA GLU A 84 -7.70 3.42 3.86
C GLU A 84 -8.28 3.89 2.51
N PRO A 85 -7.53 4.70 1.73
CA PRO A 85 -8.10 5.45 0.62
C PRO A 85 -8.70 4.59 -0.50
N THR A 86 -8.32 3.34 -0.62
CA THR A 86 -8.74 2.44 -1.71
C THR A 86 -9.69 1.34 -1.27
N LEU A 87 -10.06 1.31 0.00
CA LEU A 87 -10.95 0.28 0.53
C LEU A 87 -12.28 0.25 -0.25
N GLY A 88 -12.70 -0.95 -0.65
CA GLY A 88 -13.96 -1.15 -1.37
C GLY A 88 -13.98 -0.65 -2.82
N LEU A 89 -12.84 -0.23 -3.38
CA LEU A 89 -12.72 0.14 -4.78
C LEU A 89 -12.40 -1.09 -5.65
N ASP A 90 -12.97 -1.09 -6.85
CA ASP A 90 -12.57 -2.04 -7.89
C ASP A 90 -11.10 -1.80 -8.32
N PRO A 91 -10.41 -2.80 -8.91
CA PRO A 91 -8.99 -2.71 -9.25
C PRO A 91 -8.65 -1.51 -10.15
N GLN A 92 -9.50 -1.18 -11.13
CA GLN A 92 -9.26 -0.06 -12.03
C GLN A 92 -9.36 1.29 -11.29
N SER A 93 -10.38 1.46 -10.45
CA SER A 93 -10.56 2.66 -9.63
C SER A 93 -9.43 2.84 -8.62
N ARG A 94 -8.91 1.72 -8.06
CA ARG A 94 -7.75 1.73 -7.17
C ARG A 94 -6.49 2.23 -7.89
N THR A 95 -6.16 1.67 -9.05
CA THR A 95 -5.03 2.10 -9.87
C THR A 95 -5.12 3.58 -10.22
N ASN A 96 -6.28 4.03 -10.69
CA ASN A 96 -6.49 5.43 -11.03
C ASN A 96 -6.28 6.36 -9.82
N LEU A 97 -6.79 5.98 -8.63
CA LEU A 97 -6.60 6.78 -7.42
C LEU A 97 -5.12 6.87 -7.02
N TRP A 98 -4.37 5.77 -7.15
CA TRP A 98 -2.93 5.74 -6.88
C TRP A 98 -2.14 6.68 -7.78
N GLU A 99 -2.50 6.78 -9.06
CA GLU A 99 -1.87 7.73 -9.97
C GLU A 99 -2.01 9.19 -9.49
N PHE A 100 -3.11 9.55 -8.84
CA PHE A 100 -3.27 10.88 -8.26
C PHE A 100 -2.48 11.03 -6.96
N ILE A 101 -2.57 10.06 -6.05
CA ILE A 101 -1.88 10.11 -4.75
C ILE A 101 -0.37 10.25 -4.92
N THR A 102 0.23 9.47 -5.81
CA THR A 102 1.69 9.48 -6.06
C THR A 102 2.18 10.79 -6.69
N LYS A 103 1.32 11.53 -7.37
CA LYS A 103 1.65 12.85 -7.96
C LYS A 103 1.55 14.00 -6.95
N LEU A 104 0.91 13.79 -5.79
CA LEU A 104 0.64 14.86 -4.82
C LEU A 104 1.90 15.50 -4.25
N PRO A 105 2.93 14.77 -3.79
CA PRO A 105 4.13 15.39 -3.24
C PRO A 105 4.81 16.34 -4.23
N GLY A 106 4.97 15.91 -5.48
CA GLY A 106 5.64 16.70 -6.51
C GLY A 106 4.83 17.91 -7.00
N LYS A 107 3.51 17.78 -7.17
CA LYS A 107 2.66 18.86 -7.69
C LYS A 107 2.19 19.86 -6.64
N HIS A 108 1.91 19.39 -5.44
CA HIS A 108 1.27 20.20 -4.38
C HIS A 108 2.19 20.45 -3.18
N ASN A 109 3.41 19.91 -3.18
CA ASN A 109 4.36 20.01 -2.05
C ASN A 109 3.71 19.60 -0.72
N VAL A 110 2.95 18.49 -0.75
CA VAL A 110 2.19 17.96 0.38
C VAL A 110 2.80 16.65 0.85
N THR A 111 2.96 16.48 2.15
CA THR A 111 3.30 15.18 2.73
C THR A 111 2.02 14.34 2.82
N VAL A 112 2.04 13.17 2.24
CA VAL A 112 0.92 12.21 2.33
C VAL A 112 1.19 11.24 3.47
N PHE A 113 0.27 11.14 4.40
CA PHE A 113 0.25 10.11 5.44
C PHE A 113 -0.99 9.25 5.24
N MET A 114 -0.80 7.95 5.08
CA MET A 114 -1.93 7.05 4.83
C MET A 114 -1.91 5.83 5.73
N THR A 115 -3.09 5.30 6.00
CA THR A 115 -3.26 3.96 6.55
C THR A 115 -3.66 3.00 5.43
N THR A 116 -3.18 1.78 5.49
CA THR A 116 -3.58 0.70 4.59
C THR A 116 -3.28 -0.66 5.22
N HIS A 117 -4.05 -1.66 4.85
CA HIS A 117 -3.75 -3.07 5.09
C HIS A 117 -3.30 -3.78 3.80
N TYR A 118 -3.26 -3.08 2.66
CA TYR A 118 -2.75 -3.61 1.39
C TYR A 118 -1.24 -3.37 1.28
N MET A 119 -0.46 -4.46 1.23
CA MET A 119 0.99 -4.36 1.20
C MET A 119 1.52 -3.75 -0.10
N GLU A 120 0.81 -3.94 -1.21
CA GLU A 120 1.15 -3.33 -2.50
C GLU A 120 1.09 -1.79 -2.43
N GLU A 121 0.22 -1.24 -1.59
CA GLU A 121 0.11 0.19 -1.37
C GLU A 121 1.24 0.73 -0.50
N ALA A 122 1.69 -0.06 0.45
CA ALA A 122 2.83 0.30 1.29
C ALA A 122 4.16 0.25 0.51
N GLU A 123 4.29 -0.59 -0.51
CA GLU A 123 5.51 -0.72 -1.32
C GLU A 123 5.93 0.57 -2.04
N VAL A 124 5.00 1.48 -2.32
CA VAL A 124 5.28 2.76 -3.00
C VAL A 124 5.49 3.93 -2.04
N CYS A 125 5.46 3.69 -0.74
CA CYS A 125 5.69 4.71 0.27
C CYS A 125 7.19 4.89 0.55
N ASP A 126 7.61 6.12 0.84
CA ASP A 126 8.99 6.40 1.23
C ASP A 126 9.33 5.78 2.60
N ARG A 127 8.33 5.72 3.49
CA ARG A 127 8.49 5.24 4.86
C ARG A 127 7.23 4.56 5.36
N ILE A 128 7.41 3.42 6.03
CA ILE A 128 6.34 2.59 6.59
C ILE A 128 6.52 2.47 8.09
N ALA A 129 5.41 2.51 8.83
CA ALA A 129 5.35 2.10 10.23
C ALA A 129 4.38 0.91 10.36
N ILE A 130 4.87 -0.21 10.88
CA ILE A 130 4.04 -1.38 11.16
C ILE A 130 3.56 -1.27 12.61
N ILE A 131 2.23 -1.36 12.80
CA ILE A 131 1.57 -1.24 14.10
C ILE A 131 0.94 -2.58 14.46
N ASP A 132 1.22 -3.10 15.64
CA ASP A 132 0.48 -4.21 16.27
C ASP A 132 0.15 -3.86 17.72
N LYS A 133 -1.07 -4.18 18.15
CA LYS A 133 -1.58 -3.95 19.50
C LYS A 133 -1.32 -2.52 20.03
N GLY A 134 -1.48 -1.51 19.15
CA GLY A 134 -1.32 -0.09 19.49
C GLY A 134 0.13 0.37 19.65
N LYS A 135 1.11 -0.43 19.23
CA LYS A 135 2.53 -0.07 19.27
C LYS A 135 3.15 -0.16 17.89
N ILE A 136 4.04 0.78 17.59
CA ILE A 136 4.90 0.67 16.41
C ILE A 136 5.95 -0.41 16.69
N ILE A 137 5.93 -1.50 15.92
CA ILE A 137 6.82 -2.64 16.07
C ILE A 137 7.97 -2.63 15.07
N ALA A 138 7.84 -1.92 13.97
CA ALA A 138 8.91 -1.66 13.00
C ALA A 138 8.64 -0.37 12.24
N MET A 139 9.70 0.31 11.79
CA MET A 139 9.62 1.51 10.96
C MET A 139 10.85 1.59 10.06
N GLY A 140 10.64 1.90 8.79
CA GLY A 140 11.70 2.05 7.79
C GLY A 140 11.15 2.21 6.38
N SER A 141 12.02 2.30 5.39
CA SER A 141 11.63 2.16 3.98
C SER A 141 11.18 0.72 3.69
N PRO A 142 10.41 0.48 2.61
CA PRO A 142 10.07 -0.87 2.19
C PRO A 142 11.29 -1.80 2.11
N GLU A 143 12.37 -1.34 1.52
CA GLU A 143 13.60 -2.11 1.36
C GLU A 143 14.30 -2.41 2.71
N GLU A 144 14.36 -1.42 3.60
CA GLU A 144 14.91 -1.64 4.95
C GLU A 144 14.12 -2.70 5.71
N LEU A 145 12.80 -2.62 5.66
CA LEU A 145 11.91 -3.57 6.34
C LEU A 145 12.07 -4.98 5.76
N LYS A 146 12.10 -5.13 4.44
CA LYS A 146 12.32 -6.44 3.78
C LYS A 146 13.66 -7.07 4.16
N ARG A 147 14.72 -6.28 4.29
CA ARG A 147 16.03 -6.78 4.75
C ARG A 147 16.02 -7.35 6.18
N THR A 148 15.11 -6.90 7.05
CA THR A 148 15.05 -7.39 8.44
C THR A 148 14.63 -8.85 8.55
N ILE A 149 13.98 -9.40 7.54
CA ILE A 149 13.46 -10.76 7.56
C ILE A 149 14.35 -11.77 6.86
N GLY A 150 15.32 -11.31 6.10
CA GLY A 150 16.31 -12.13 5.38
C GLY A 150 16.63 -11.52 4.02
N GLY A 151 17.62 -12.09 3.36
CA GLY A 151 17.96 -11.75 1.98
C GLY A 151 17.01 -12.38 0.96
N ASP A 152 17.35 -12.19 -0.29
CA ASP A 152 16.68 -12.83 -1.42
C ASP A 152 16.86 -14.35 -1.37
N VAL A 153 15.83 -15.12 -1.70
CA VAL A 153 15.90 -16.57 -1.78
C VAL A 153 16.05 -16.99 -3.24
N VAL A 154 17.15 -17.66 -3.55
CA VAL A 154 17.41 -18.22 -4.87
C VAL A 154 17.04 -19.69 -4.87
N TYR A 155 16.15 -20.09 -5.77
CA TYR A 155 15.81 -21.48 -6.06
C TYR A 155 16.48 -21.88 -7.36
N MET A 156 17.09 -23.07 -7.37
CA MET A 156 17.86 -23.55 -8.51
C MET A 156 17.57 -25.02 -8.76
N ARG A 157 17.31 -25.37 -10.01
CA ARG A 157 17.32 -26.74 -10.50
C ARG A 157 18.59 -26.99 -11.27
N THR A 158 19.25 -28.10 -11.00
CA THR A 158 20.53 -28.48 -11.63
C THR A 158 20.49 -29.89 -12.17
N THR A 159 21.46 -30.23 -13.01
CA THR A 159 21.66 -31.59 -13.51
C THR A 159 22.22 -32.52 -12.43
N ASP A 160 22.88 -31.95 -11.39
CA ASP A 160 23.52 -32.71 -10.30
C ASP A 160 23.51 -31.84 -9.02
N ASN A 161 22.45 -31.98 -8.24
CA ASN A 161 22.24 -31.16 -7.03
C ASN A 161 23.33 -31.37 -5.99
N VAL A 162 23.86 -32.58 -5.83
CA VAL A 162 24.85 -32.90 -4.78
C VAL A 162 26.16 -32.16 -5.04
N ASN A 163 26.72 -32.31 -6.24
CA ASN A 163 27.98 -31.66 -6.60
C ASN A 163 27.82 -30.12 -6.67
N VAL A 164 26.70 -29.62 -7.21
CA VAL A 164 26.44 -28.17 -7.30
C VAL A 164 26.27 -27.53 -5.92
N LYS A 165 25.61 -28.22 -4.99
CA LYS A 165 25.48 -27.75 -3.60
C LYS A 165 26.86 -27.56 -2.95
N GLU A 166 27.72 -28.60 -3.00
CA GLU A 166 29.05 -28.51 -2.42
C GLU A 166 29.90 -27.42 -3.06
N GLU A 167 29.76 -27.25 -4.37
CA GLU A 167 30.46 -26.21 -5.12
C GLU A 167 30.03 -24.79 -4.73
N ILE A 168 28.73 -24.54 -4.57
CA ILE A 168 28.19 -23.25 -4.10
C ILE A 168 28.63 -22.96 -2.66
N GLU A 169 28.50 -23.92 -1.76
CA GLU A 169 28.90 -23.78 -0.35
C GLU A 169 30.41 -23.46 -0.22
N ARG A 170 31.24 -24.10 -1.03
CA ARG A 170 32.68 -23.85 -1.06
C ARG A 170 33.08 -22.51 -1.67
N LEU A 171 32.45 -22.12 -2.81
CA LEU A 171 32.89 -20.96 -3.61
C LEU A 171 32.25 -19.66 -3.17
N LEU A 172 31.01 -19.70 -2.68
CA LEU A 172 30.22 -18.54 -2.34
C LEU A 172 29.96 -18.41 -0.83
N LYS A 173 30.32 -19.46 -0.06
CA LYS A 173 30.09 -19.52 1.40
C LYS A 173 28.60 -19.32 1.79
N LEU A 174 27.69 -19.71 0.90
CA LEU A 174 26.26 -19.71 1.14
C LEU A 174 25.81 -21.07 1.65
N SER A 175 24.93 -21.09 2.65
CA SER A 175 24.29 -22.33 3.09
C SER A 175 23.22 -22.73 2.07
N VAL A 176 23.31 -23.94 1.52
CA VAL A 176 22.40 -24.45 0.52
C VAL A 176 21.57 -25.59 1.09
N THR A 177 20.27 -25.52 0.95
CA THR A 177 19.35 -26.59 1.34
C THR A 177 18.71 -27.20 0.09
N GLU A 178 18.52 -28.51 0.10
CA GLU A 178 17.80 -29.24 -0.93
C GLU A 178 16.40 -29.62 -0.41
N LYS A 179 15.38 -29.32 -1.19
CA LYS A 179 14.00 -29.73 -0.92
C LYS A 179 13.24 -29.91 -2.25
N ASP A 180 12.49 -30.99 -2.35
CA ASP A 180 11.66 -31.33 -3.51
C ASP A 180 12.40 -31.33 -4.86
N GLY A 181 13.72 -31.68 -4.84
CA GLY A 181 14.58 -31.70 -6.02
C GLY A 181 15.06 -30.32 -6.50
N GLU A 182 14.85 -29.26 -5.71
CA GLU A 182 15.42 -27.96 -5.93
C GLU A 182 16.42 -27.60 -4.82
N LEU A 183 17.48 -26.89 -5.19
CA LEU A 183 18.37 -26.22 -4.25
C LEU A 183 17.83 -24.86 -3.94
N TYR A 184 17.84 -24.47 -2.67
CA TYR A 184 17.52 -23.09 -2.29
C TYR A 184 18.54 -22.54 -1.30
N MET A 185 18.83 -21.27 -1.44
CA MET A 185 19.80 -20.55 -0.64
C MET A 185 19.37 -19.10 -0.47
N THR A 186 19.76 -18.49 0.65
CA THR A 186 19.51 -17.08 0.92
C THR A 186 20.78 -16.28 0.63
N CYS A 187 20.64 -15.15 -0.06
CA CYS A 187 21.70 -14.21 -0.33
C CYS A 187 21.22 -12.77 -0.13
N ASP A 188 22.11 -11.84 0.20
CA ASP A 188 21.76 -10.45 0.50
C ASP A 188 21.13 -9.75 -0.71
N MET A 189 21.63 -10.00 -1.91
CA MET A 189 21.14 -9.43 -3.17
C MET A 189 21.20 -10.48 -4.29
N GLY A 190 20.05 -10.98 -4.71
CA GLY A 190 19.95 -11.98 -5.78
C GLY A 190 20.48 -11.49 -7.13
N ASP A 191 20.32 -10.21 -7.42
CA ASP A 191 20.77 -9.58 -8.68
C ASP A 191 22.30 -9.63 -8.86
N THR A 192 23.06 -9.67 -7.78
CA THR A 192 24.52 -9.83 -7.82
C THR A 192 24.94 -11.29 -7.63
N CYS A 193 24.23 -12.01 -6.78
CA CYS A 193 24.53 -13.39 -6.45
C CYS A 193 24.30 -14.35 -7.63
N ILE A 194 23.18 -14.22 -8.35
CA ILE A 194 22.84 -15.08 -9.49
C ILE A 194 23.89 -14.99 -10.61
N PRO A 195 24.29 -13.81 -11.12
CA PRO A 195 25.33 -13.71 -12.14
C PRO A 195 26.67 -14.30 -11.70
N GLU A 196 27.02 -14.20 -10.42
CA GLU A 196 28.24 -14.81 -9.89
C GLU A 196 28.15 -16.32 -9.86
N MET A 197 27.02 -16.90 -9.44
CA MET A 197 26.74 -18.34 -9.52
C MET A 197 26.80 -18.84 -10.96
N MET A 198 26.13 -18.14 -11.89
CA MET A 198 26.09 -18.55 -13.31
C MET A 198 27.47 -18.58 -13.95
N ARG A 199 28.37 -17.69 -13.60
CA ARG A 199 29.75 -17.72 -14.10
C ARG A 199 30.54 -18.96 -13.65
N LYS A 200 30.21 -19.52 -12.47
CA LYS A 200 30.96 -20.63 -11.87
C LYS A 200 30.35 -21.98 -12.18
N ILE A 201 29.03 -22.09 -12.20
CA ILE A 201 28.27 -23.33 -12.26
C ILE A 201 27.19 -23.38 -13.35
N GLY A 202 27.13 -22.37 -14.22
CA GLY A 202 26.03 -22.18 -15.17
C GLY A 202 25.76 -23.35 -16.11
N GLU A 203 26.80 -24.12 -16.51
CA GLU A 203 26.65 -25.30 -17.38
C GLU A 203 25.82 -26.42 -16.73
N LYS A 204 25.76 -26.46 -15.39
CA LYS A 204 25.01 -27.46 -14.63
C LYS A 204 23.60 -26.99 -14.27
N VAL A 205 23.24 -25.75 -14.54
CA VAL A 205 21.98 -25.11 -14.12
C VAL A 205 20.89 -25.28 -15.18
N ILE A 206 19.76 -25.84 -14.78
CA ILE A 206 18.58 -26.03 -15.64
C ILE A 206 17.66 -24.81 -15.55
N SER A 207 17.42 -24.34 -14.32
CA SER A 207 16.59 -23.14 -14.08
C SER A 207 16.98 -22.43 -12.79
N VAL A 208 16.74 -21.11 -12.77
CA VAL A 208 16.90 -20.26 -11.56
C VAL A 208 15.66 -19.44 -11.38
N ARG A 209 15.19 -19.35 -10.13
CA ARG A 209 14.09 -18.48 -9.72
C ARG A 209 14.53 -17.67 -8.51
N LEU A 210 14.33 -16.36 -8.58
CA LEU A 210 14.57 -15.45 -7.49
C LEU A 210 13.25 -15.15 -6.80
N GLN A 211 13.20 -15.32 -5.48
CA GLN A 211 12.09 -14.90 -4.64
C GLN A 211 12.57 -13.83 -3.66
N ARG A 212 12.07 -12.65 -3.84
CA ARG A 212 12.36 -11.52 -2.95
C ARG A 212 11.38 -11.51 -1.78
N PRO A 213 11.84 -11.16 -0.58
CA PRO A 213 10.94 -10.91 0.54
C PRO A 213 9.91 -9.83 0.20
N THR A 214 8.68 -10.03 0.62
CA THR A 214 7.60 -9.06 0.48
C THR A 214 7.30 -8.38 1.80
N LEU A 215 6.61 -7.24 1.78
CA LEU A 215 6.13 -6.62 3.01
C LEU A 215 5.13 -7.51 3.76
N ASN A 216 4.42 -8.38 3.04
CA ASN A 216 3.57 -9.39 3.67
C ASN A 216 4.38 -10.37 4.53
N ASP A 217 5.54 -10.82 4.02
CA ASP A 217 6.44 -11.69 4.79
C ASP A 217 7.00 -10.97 6.03
N VAL A 218 7.31 -9.66 5.89
CA VAL A 218 7.71 -8.82 7.03
C VAL A 218 6.63 -8.78 8.09
N PHE A 219 5.40 -8.47 7.68
CA PHE A 219 4.25 -8.37 8.57
C PHE A 219 4.00 -9.70 9.30
N LEU A 220 3.97 -10.82 8.57
CA LEU A 220 3.80 -12.16 9.12
C LEU A 220 4.87 -12.49 10.15
N LYS A 221 6.15 -12.23 9.84
CA LYS A 221 7.26 -12.52 10.74
C LYS A 221 7.21 -11.70 12.02
N LEU A 222 6.84 -10.42 11.92
CA LEU A 222 6.82 -9.52 13.07
C LEU A 222 5.59 -9.69 13.96
N THR A 223 4.43 -10.01 13.39
CA THR A 223 3.16 -10.11 14.12
C THR A 223 2.77 -11.55 14.48
N GLY A 224 3.33 -12.53 13.80
CA GLY A 224 2.92 -13.94 13.89
C GLY A 224 1.51 -14.22 13.34
N LYS A 225 0.92 -13.28 12.59
CA LYS A 225 -0.45 -13.34 12.07
C LYS A 225 -0.45 -13.05 10.58
N ALA A 226 -1.19 -13.86 9.81
CA ALA A 226 -1.55 -13.46 8.45
C ALA A 226 -2.42 -12.20 8.51
N ILE A 227 -2.23 -11.31 7.54
CA ILE A 227 -3.16 -10.22 7.32
C ILE A 227 -4.50 -10.88 7.02
N ARG A 228 -5.49 -10.64 7.86
CA ARG A 228 -6.85 -11.04 7.54
C ARG A 228 -7.28 -10.11 6.42
N GLU A 229 -7.53 -10.64 5.24
CA GLU A 229 -8.43 -10.01 4.29
C GLU A 229 -9.79 -9.99 4.98
N GLU A 230 -10.06 -8.93 5.70
CA GLU A 230 -11.39 -8.64 6.20
C GLU A 230 -12.24 -8.21 5.00
N GLU A 231 -12.74 -9.18 4.25
CA GLU A 231 -14.13 -9.11 3.82
C GLU A 231 -15.00 -9.21 5.09
N ALA A 232 -14.89 -8.19 5.95
CA ALA A 232 -15.80 -8.05 7.07
C ALA A 232 -17.15 -7.66 6.48
N SER A 233 -18.02 -8.63 6.32
CA SER A 233 -19.44 -8.30 6.23
C SER A 233 -19.80 -7.54 7.52
N PRO A 234 -20.54 -6.42 7.44
CA PRO A 234 -20.92 -5.62 8.61
C PRO A 234 -21.60 -6.43 9.72
N GLU A 235 -22.14 -7.60 9.39
CA GLU A 235 -22.83 -8.52 10.31
C GLU A 235 -21.90 -9.33 11.23
N GLU A 236 -20.64 -9.59 10.85
CA GLU A 236 -19.72 -10.36 11.69
C GLU A 236 -19.06 -9.50 12.77
N GLY A 237 -18.75 -8.25 12.47
CA GLY A 237 -18.24 -7.29 13.45
C GLY A 237 -19.24 -7.02 14.58
N VAL A 238 -20.54 -6.93 14.27
CA VAL A 238 -21.60 -6.76 15.26
C VAL A 238 -21.76 -8.03 16.12
N LYS A 239 -21.65 -9.23 15.55
CA LYS A 239 -21.74 -10.49 16.31
C LYS A 239 -20.57 -10.69 17.27
N GLU A 240 -19.37 -10.27 16.90
CA GLU A 240 -18.18 -10.34 17.76
C GLU A 240 -18.23 -9.32 18.89
N TYR A 241 -18.69 -8.10 18.60
CA TYR A 241 -18.90 -7.05 19.61
C TYR A 241 -19.97 -7.47 20.64
N VAL A 242 -21.09 -8.05 20.20
CA VAL A 242 -22.15 -8.56 21.09
C VAL A 242 -21.67 -9.75 21.92
N ARG A 243 -20.85 -10.67 21.37
CA ARG A 243 -20.24 -11.78 22.12
C ARG A 243 -19.25 -11.31 23.18
N ALA A 244 -18.44 -10.29 22.86
CA ALA A 244 -17.47 -9.73 23.79
C ALA A 244 -18.14 -9.01 24.97
N HIS A 245 -19.29 -8.35 24.75
CA HIS A 245 -20.04 -7.65 25.80
C HIS A 245 -20.86 -8.61 26.68
N ARG A 246 -21.43 -9.70 26.13
CA ARG A 246 -22.12 -10.70 26.97
C ARG A 246 -21.22 -11.41 27.97
N ARG A 247 -19.94 -11.61 27.64
CA ARG A 247 -18.97 -12.20 28.59
C ARG A 247 -18.55 -11.26 29.72
N ARG A 248 -18.84 -9.95 29.64
CA ARG A 248 -18.56 -8.98 30.71
C ARG A 248 -19.69 -8.76 31.70
N THR A 249 -20.92 -9.19 31.37
CA THR A 249 -22.10 -9.03 32.24
C THR A 249 -22.46 -10.31 33.03
N GLU A 250 -21.70 -11.39 32.82
CA GLU A 250 -21.86 -12.67 33.55
C GLU A 250 -20.71 -12.96 34.54
N LYS A 251 -20.02 -11.91 35.03
CA LYS A 251 -19.06 -12.02 36.14
C LYS A 251 -19.39 -11.04 37.25
#